data_13aad223a65bec0a6d6d36748f18fb67
#
_entry.id   13aad223a65bec0a6d6d36748f18fb67
#
_cell.length_a   1.000
_cell.length_b   1.000
_cell.length_c   1.000
_cell.angle_alpha   90.00
_cell.angle_beta   90.00
_cell.angle_gamma   90.00
#
_symmetry.space_group_name_H-M   'P 1'
#
loop_
_entity.id
_entity.type
_entity.pdbx_description
1 polymer ?
#
loop_
_entity_poly.entity_id
_entity_poly.type
_entity_poly.pdbx_seq_one_letter_code
_entity_poly.pdbx_strand_id
1 'polypeptide(L)'
;MRRRILALTIAATLFGVVAAPALAQNSESAPAAAASMKSKPKPKTPAGGTVTVTVTNWREADLIELQVAESGSANWKKVLGVLKAGQWASAKVPQGKNCHVDLRGKYADGKSADVSNVDICADKTVNLTN
;
A
#
# COMPACT_ATOMS: atom_id res chain seq x y z
N MET A 1 -16.63 -31.88 -31.80
CA MET A 1 -15.77 -32.04 -32.97
C MET A 1 -15.37 -30.70 -33.53
N ARG A 2 -14.12 -30.54 -33.83
CA ARG A 2 -13.34 -29.50 -34.52
C ARG A 2 -12.41 -28.68 -33.61
N ARG A 3 -11.26 -29.32 -33.41
CA ARG A 3 -9.99 -28.64 -33.02
C ARG A 3 -9.58 -27.70 -34.17
N ARG A 4 -9.22 -26.48 -33.85
CA ARG A 4 -8.38 -25.63 -34.70
C ARG A 4 -7.15 -25.20 -33.91
N ILE A 5 -6.07 -25.89 -34.24
CA ILE A 5 -4.70 -25.56 -33.93
C ILE A 5 -4.34 -24.44 -34.90
N LEU A 6 -3.90 -23.28 -34.37
CA LEU A 6 -3.19 -22.30 -35.15
C LEU A 6 -1.81 -22.10 -34.50
N ALA A 7 -0.83 -22.66 -35.17
CA ALA A 7 0.56 -22.35 -34.98
C ALA A 7 0.86 -21.02 -35.69
N LEU A 8 1.59 -20.11 -35.05
CA LEU A 8 2.26 -19.03 -35.74
C LEU A 8 3.53 -18.63 -34.98
N THR A 9 4.60 -19.10 -35.53
CA THR A 9 5.83 -18.45 -36.05
C THR A 9 6.51 -17.41 -35.16
N ILE A 10 7.69 -17.85 -34.80
CA ILE A 10 8.84 -17.18 -34.24
C ILE A 10 9.33 -16.10 -35.24
N ALA A 11 9.52 -14.88 -34.76
CA ALA A 11 10.39 -13.91 -35.40
C ALA A 11 11.43 -13.45 -34.38
N ALA A 12 12.62 -13.99 -34.56
CA ALA A 12 13.83 -13.52 -33.92
C ALA A 12 14.31 -12.25 -34.64
N THR A 13 14.48 -11.17 -33.93
CA THR A 13 15.28 -10.04 -34.38
C THR A 13 16.39 -9.76 -33.37
N LEU A 14 17.56 -10.16 -33.80
CA LEU A 14 18.89 -9.73 -33.28
C LEU A 14 19.17 -8.31 -33.82
N PHE A 15 19.51 -7.39 -32.94
CA PHE A 15 20.33 -6.16 -33.15
C PHE A 15 20.40 -5.50 -31.78
N GLY A 16 21.47 -5.06 -31.24
CA GLY A 16 22.81 -4.75 -31.67
C GLY A 16 23.51 -4.22 -30.44
N VAL A 17 24.72 -4.68 -30.24
CA VAL A 17 25.65 -4.22 -29.21
C VAL A 17 26.07 -2.79 -29.55
N VAL A 18 25.85 -1.85 -28.63
CA VAL A 18 26.56 -0.57 -28.63
C VAL A 18 27.30 -0.45 -27.30
N ALA A 19 28.56 -0.69 -27.36
CA ALA A 19 29.50 -0.30 -26.32
C ALA A 19 29.70 1.22 -26.37
N ALA A 20 29.60 1.88 -25.27
CA ALA A 20 30.03 3.25 -25.09
C ALA A 20 30.87 3.41 -23.83
N PRO A 21 31.88 4.25 -23.85
CA PRO A 21 33.04 4.13 -22.98
C PRO A 21 32.85 4.76 -21.62
N ALA A 22 33.62 4.21 -20.68
CA ALA A 22 33.94 4.78 -19.40
C ALA A 22 34.54 6.19 -19.54
N LEU A 23 34.03 7.12 -18.78
CA LEU A 23 34.79 8.28 -18.34
C LEU A 23 34.79 8.29 -16.83
N ALA A 24 35.93 7.92 -16.31
CA ALA A 24 36.37 8.22 -14.98
C ALA A 24 36.47 9.73 -14.80
N GLN A 25 36.29 10.18 -13.61
CA GLN A 25 36.74 11.43 -12.97
C GLN A 25 35.68 11.87 -11.98
N ASN A 26 35.90 12.23 -10.80
CA ASN A 26 37.10 12.70 -10.14
C ASN A 26 36.89 12.58 -8.63
N SER A 27 37.88 12.05 -7.97
CA SER A 27 38.07 12.26 -6.55
C SER A 27 38.37 13.73 -6.33
N GLU A 28 37.55 14.42 -5.59
CA GLU A 28 38.00 15.65 -4.95
C GLU A 28 37.46 15.68 -3.52
N SER A 29 38.44 15.69 -2.66
CA SER A 29 38.44 15.78 -1.22
C SER A 29 37.36 16.66 -0.61
N ALA A 30 36.76 16.10 0.46
CA ALA A 30 36.01 16.84 1.46
C ALA A 30 36.86 17.95 2.12
N PRO A 31 36.20 18.95 2.69
CA PRO A 31 36.44 19.17 4.10
C PRO A 31 35.16 18.99 4.91
N ALA A 32 35.36 18.36 6.04
CA ALA A 32 34.38 18.23 7.09
C ALA A 32 33.85 19.60 7.48
N ALA A 33 32.61 19.86 7.11
CA ALA A 33 31.81 20.89 7.76
C ALA A 33 30.81 20.15 8.65
N ALA A 34 30.90 20.43 9.94
CA ALA A 34 29.97 19.95 10.94
C ALA A 34 28.54 20.29 10.51
N ALA A 35 27.87 19.32 9.91
CA ALA A 35 26.46 19.40 9.66
C ALA A 35 25.77 19.25 11.00
N SER A 36 25.30 20.36 11.53
CA SER A 36 24.27 20.44 12.54
C SER A 36 23.21 19.37 12.24
N MET A 37 23.11 18.38 13.10
CA MET A 37 22.03 17.41 13.08
C MET A 37 20.74 18.18 13.34
N LYS A 38 20.09 18.63 12.24
CA LYS A 38 18.69 18.96 12.28
C LYS A 38 17.99 17.65 12.61
N SER A 39 17.59 17.52 13.85
CA SER A 39 16.71 16.46 14.30
C SER A 39 15.53 16.40 13.34
N LYS A 40 15.44 15.28 12.61
CA LYS A 40 14.29 14.96 11.78
C LYS A 40 13.04 15.19 12.63
N PRO A 41 12.07 16.01 12.21
CA PRO A 41 10.86 16.22 12.98
C PRO A 41 10.27 14.85 13.28
N LYS A 42 10.21 14.52 14.56
CA LYS A 42 9.47 13.34 15.03
C LYS A 42 8.07 13.47 14.46
N PRO A 43 7.54 12.46 13.73
CA PRO A 43 6.18 12.53 13.23
C PRO A 43 5.30 12.87 14.42
N LYS A 44 4.60 14.00 14.38
CA LYS A 44 3.61 14.33 15.39
C LYS A 44 2.59 13.20 15.39
N THR A 45 2.61 12.39 16.43
CA THR A 45 1.55 11.44 16.71
C THR A 45 0.24 12.22 16.65
N PRO A 46 -0.71 11.89 15.78
CA PRO A 46 -2.01 12.55 15.80
C PRO A 46 -2.55 12.44 17.22
N ALA A 47 -3.13 13.52 17.73
CA ALA A 47 -3.74 13.58 19.05
C ALA A 47 -5.08 12.80 19.07
N GLY A 48 -5.02 11.54 18.76
CA GLY A 48 -6.11 10.58 18.79
C GLY A 48 -5.52 9.23 19.16
N GLY A 49 -6.17 8.50 20.05
CA GLY A 49 -5.81 7.14 20.41
C GLY A 49 -5.76 6.22 19.18
N THR A 50 -5.38 5.00 19.43
CA THR A 50 -5.47 3.92 18.42
C THR A 50 -6.57 2.97 18.85
N VAL A 51 -7.48 2.65 17.96
CA VAL A 51 -8.53 1.65 18.16
C VAL A 51 -8.12 0.36 17.47
N THR A 52 -8.27 -0.77 18.17
CA THR A 52 -8.10 -2.08 17.55
C THR A 52 -9.44 -2.52 16.96
N VAL A 53 -9.44 -2.75 15.65
CA VAL A 53 -10.61 -3.25 14.91
C VAL A 53 -10.31 -4.62 14.35
N THR A 54 -11.33 -5.49 14.31
CA THR A 54 -11.26 -6.78 13.64
C THR A 54 -11.70 -6.60 12.19
N VAL A 55 -10.83 -6.96 11.27
CA VAL A 55 -11.10 -6.90 9.83
C VAL A 55 -11.30 -8.32 9.32
N THR A 56 -12.43 -8.57 8.67
CA THR A 56 -12.73 -9.86 8.03
C THR A 56 -12.83 -9.68 6.53
N ASN A 57 -12.10 -10.49 5.78
CA ASN A 57 -12.17 -10.48 4.32
C ASN A 57 -13.18 -11.54 3.83
N TRP A 58 -14.41 -11.11 3.58
CA TRP A 58 -15.48 -11.96 3.01
C TRP A 58 -15.46 -12.00 1.47
N ARG A 59 -14.46 -11.37 0.85
CA ARG A 59 -14.31 -11.43 -0.60
C ARG A 59 -13.63 -12.73 -1.02
N GLU A 60 -13.80 -13.10 -2.28
CA GLU A 60 -13.12 -14.25 -2.88
C GLU A 60 -11.65 -13.97 -3.21
N ALA A 61 -11.27 -12.69 -3.32
CA ALA A 61 -9.90 -12.27 -3.59
C ALA A 61 -9.16 -11.94 -2.30
N ASP A 62 -7.87 -12.26 -2.26
CA ASP A 62 -6.99 -11.88 -1.16
C ASP A 62 -6.86 -10.35 -1.09
N LEU A 63 -7.00 -9.78 0.10
CA LEU A 63 -6.64 -8.40 0.38
C LEU A 63 -5.12 -8.29 0.37
N ILE A 64 -4.58 -7.36 -0.38
CA ILE A 64 -3.13 -7.07 -0.44
C ILE A 64 -2.75 -6.01 0.58
N GLU A 65 -3.62 -5.01 0.72
CA GLU A 65 -3.36 -3.87 1.58
C GLU A 65 -4.67 -3.22 2.02
N LEU A 66 -4.78 -2.91 3.31
CA LEU A 66 -5.83 -2.05 3.84
C LEU A 66 -5.22 -0.73 4.27
N GLN A 67 -5.75 0.33 3.74
CA GLN A 67 -5.40 1.70 4.09
C GLN A 67 -6.55 2.38 4.83
N VAL A 68 -6.22 3.33 5.69
CA VAL A 68 -7.16 4.17 6.41
C VAL A 68 -6.78 5.63 6.26
N ALA A 69 -7.78 6.49 6.18
CA ALA A 69 -7.64 7.94 6.30
C ALA A 69 -8.69 8.47 7.29
N GLU A 70 -8.43 9.60 7.93
CA GLU A 70 -9.48 10.33 8.66
C GLU A 70 -10.54 10.77 7.68
N SER A 71 -11.82 10.64 8.02
CA SER A 71 -12.92 10.89 7.08
C SER A 71 -12.83 12.28 6.46
N GLY A 72 -12.88 12.33 5.13
CA GLY A 72 -12.68 13.53 4.33
C GLY A 72 -11.22 13.95 4.13
N SER A 73 -10.25 13.15 4.59
CA SER A 73 -8.81 13.41 4.42
C SER A 73 -8.22 12.56 3.30
N ALA A 74 -7.24 13.11 2.58
CA ALA A 74 -6.47 12.37 1.59
C ALA A 74 -5.22 11.68 2.17
N ASN A 75 -5.03 11.69 3.48
CA ASN A 75 -3.83 11.15 4.14
C ASN A 75 -3.99 9.66 4.44
N TRP A 76 -3.86 8.82 3.43
CA TRP A 76 -3.98 7.37 3.56
C TRP A 76 -2.78 6.75 4.27
N LYS A 77 -3.05 5.88 5.23
CA LYS A 77 -2.04 5.11 5.98
C LYS A 77 -2.37 3.63 5.89
N LYS A 78 -1.36 2.82 5.60
CA LYS A 78 -1.50 1.36 5.66
C LYS A 78 -1.64 0.92 7.11
N VAL A 79 -2.68 0.11 7.38
CA VAL A 79 -2.97 -0.45 8.71
C VAL A 79 -2.94 -1.97 8.74
N LEU A 80 -3.15 -2.63 7.60
CA LEU A 80 -3.08 -4.08 7.47
C LEU A 80 -2.42 -4.45 6.12
N GLY A 81 -1.64 -5.53 6.13
CA GLY A 81 -1.06 -6.12 4.94
C GLY A 81 -1.98 -7.17 4.32
N VAL A 82 -1.37 -8.27 3.85
CA VAL A 82 -2.11 -9.35 3.20
C VAL A 82 -3.05 -10.04 4.16
N LEU A 83 -4.31 -10.18 3.76
CA LEU A 83 -5.33 -10.96 4.45
C LEU A 83 -6.07 -11.83 3.43
N LYS A 84 -5.94 -13.14 3.58
CA LYS A 84 -6.54 -14.08 2.62
C LYS A 84 -8.06 -14.04 2.65
N ALA A 85 -8.65 -14.48 1.55
CA ALA A 85 -10.09 -14.69 1.42
C ALA A 85 -10.62 -15.56 2.59
N GLY A 86 -11.72 -15.13 3.19
CA GLY A 86 -12.34 -15.81 4.32
C GLY A 86 -11.61 -15.69 5.67
N GLN A 87 -10.49 -14.99 5.74
CA GLN A 87 -9.72 -14.81 6.96
C GLN A 87 -10.04 -13.48 7.66
N TRP A 88 -9.66 -13.41 8.92
CA TRP A 88 -9.77 -12.20 9.72
C TRP A 88 -8.42 -11.85 10.38
N ALA A 89 -8.23 -10.59 10.69
CA ALA A 89 -7.07 -10.09 11.42
C ALA A 89 -7.43 -8.84 12.23
N SER A 90 -6.65 -8.56 13.26
CA SER A 90 -6.77 -7.32 14.03
C SER A 90 -5.89 -6.24 13.42
N ALA A 91 -6.46 -5.07 13.19
CA ALA A 91 -5.76 -3.89 12.71
C ALA A 91 -5.82 -2.76 13.75
N LYS A 92 -4.70 -2.07 13.92
CA LYS A 92 -4.63 -0.87 14.76
C LYS A 92 -4.90 0.35 13.89
N VAL A 93 -6.03 1.00 14.10
CA VAL A 93 -6.48 2.15 13.32
C VAL A 93 -6.36 3.42 14.15
N PRO A 94 -5.72 4.47 13.64
CA PRO A 94 -5.71 5.76 14.30
C PRO A 94 -7.13 6.31 14.42
N GLN A 95 -7.51 6.70 15.62
CA GLN A 95 -8.88 7.16 15.91
C GLN A 95 -9.25 8.48 15.23
N GLY A 96 -8.27 9.32 14.88
CA GLY A 96 -8.57 10.66 14.40
C GLY A 96 -9.29 11.50 15.48
N LYS A 97 -9.91 12.57 15.08
CA LYS A 97 -10.64 13.48 16.00
C LYS A 97 -12.04 12.96 16.37
N ASN A 98 -12.70 12.29 15.43
CA ASN A 98 -14.14 11.99 15.52
C ASN A 98 -14.47 10.50 15.38
N CYS A 99 -13.49 9.61 15.51
CA CYS A 99 -13.67 8.16 15.29
C CYS A 99 -14.16 7.75 13.88
N HIS A 100 -14.45 8.69 13.00
CA HIS A 100 -14.88 8.42 11.63
C HIS A 100 -13.68 8.34 10.71
N VAL A 101 -13.56 7.22 10.01
CA VAL A 101 -12.47 6.96 9.07
C VAL A 101 -13.00 6.46 7.73
N ASP A 102 -12.21 6.70 6.71
CA ASP A 102 -12.40 6.11 5.38
C ASP A 102 -11.42 4.95 5.24
N LEU A 103 -11.89 3.84 4.71
CA LEU A 103 -11.12 2.61 4.49
C LEU A 103 -10.98 2.34 3.01
N ARG A 104 -9.80 1.90 2.59
CA ARG A 104 -9.50 1.48 1.21
C ARG A 104 -8.78 0.15 1.21
N GLY A 105 -9.42 -0.87 0.64
CA GLY A 105 -8.85 -2.19 0.41
C GLY A 105 -8.35 -2.31 -1.02
N LYS A 106 -7.12 -2.81 -1.21
CA LYS A 106 -6.58 -3.24 -2.50
C LYS A 106 -6.50 -4.75 -2.52
N TYR A 107 -6.95 -5.38 -3.60
CA TYR A 107 -7.08 -6.83 -3.71
C TYR A 107 -6.19 -7.42 -4.80
N ALA A 108 -5.92 -8.72 -4.69
CA ALA A 108 -5.06 -9.44 -5.62
C ALA A 108 -5.63 -9.53 -7.05
N ASP A 109 -6.93 -9.36 -7.20
CA ASP A 109 -7.63 -9.28 -8.50
C ASP A 109 -7.48 -7.92 -9.20
N GLY A 110 -6.69 -7.02 -8.62
CA GLY A 110 -6.48 -5.66 -9.12
C GLY A 110 -7.60 -4.67 -8.80
N LYS A 111 -8.64 -5.11 -8.11
CA LYS A 111 -9.74 -4.24 -7.69
C LYS A 111 -9.41 -3.53 -6.39
N SER A 112 -10.07 -2.40 -6.16
CA SER A 112 -10.11 -1.71 -4.87
C SER A 112 -11.54 -1.54 -4.41
N ALA A 113 -11.73 -1.47 -3.09
CA ALA A 113 -13.00 -1.16 -2.48
C ALA A 113 -12.79 -0.09 -1.42
N ASP A 114 -13.61 0.95 -1.48
CA ASP A 114 -13.56 2.07 -0.55
C ASP A 114 -14.84 2.07 0.28
N VAL A 115 -14.70 2.26 1.59
CA VAL A 115 -15.80 2.45 2.52
C VAL A 115 -15.55 3.74 3.27
N SER A 116 -16.48 4.67 3.21
CA SER A 116 -16.34 5.98 3.83
C SER A 116 -17.14 6.10 5.10
N ASN A 117 -16.66 6.96 6.01
CA ASN A 117 -17.37 7.36 7.21
C ASN A 117 -17.69 6.20 8.18
N VAL A 118 -16.73 5.31 8.38
CA VAL A 118 -16.86 4.19 9.34
C VAL A 118 -16.54 4.68 10.74
N ASP A 119 -17.46 4.48 11.68
CA ASP A 119 -17.24 4.78 13.11
C ASP A 119 -16.54 3.61 13.79
N ILE A 120 -15.21 3.69 13.89
CA ILE A 120 -14.39 2.63 14.50
C ILE A 120 -14.44 2.58 16.03
N CYS A 121 -15.07 3.55 16.69
CA CYS A 121 -15.26 3.53 18.13
C CYS A 121 -16.53 2.77 18.51
N ALA A 122 -17.58 2.88 17.69
CA ALA A 122 -18.81 2.12 17.84
C ALA A 122 -18.65 0.72 17.23
N ASP A 123 -18.18 0.64 15.99
CA ASP A 123 -18.04 -0.61 15.24
C ASP A 123 -16.57 -1.06 15.22
N LYS A 124 -16.24 -1.99 16.12
CA LYS A 124 -14.88 -2.58 16.16
C LYS A 124 -14.69 -3.73 15.18
N THR A 125 -15.62 -3.91 14.25
CA THR A 125 -15.58 -4.95 13.23
C THR A 125 -15.81 -4.35 11.86
N VAL A 126 -14.91 -4.62 10.95
CA VAL A 126 -14.97 -4.21 9.55
C VAL A 126 -15.08 -5.45 8.68
N ASN A 127 -16.18 -5.58 7.96
CA ASN A 127 -16.41 -6.67 7.03
C ASN A 127 -16.19 -6.19 5.59
N LEU A 128 -15.19 -6.74 4.93
CA LEU A 128 -14.88 -6.46 3.53
C LEU A 128 -15.69 -7.44 2.67
N THR A 129 -16.72 -6.95 2.01
CA THR A 129 -17.61 -7.72 1.13
C THR A 129 -17.48 -7.32 -0.33
N ASN A 130 -18.04 -8.12 -1.23
CA ASN A 130 -18.09 -7.80 -2.67
C ASN A 130 -19.07 -6.66 -2.94
#